data_e759491be7ece4d0e40ca33a8fb53b05
#
_entry.id   e759491be7ece4d0e40ca33a8fb53b05
#
_cell.length_a   1.000
_cell.length_b   1.000
_cell.length_c   1.000
_cell.angle_alpha   90.00
_cell.angle_beta   90.00
_cell.angle_gamma   90.00
#
_symmetry.space_group_name_H-M   'P 1'
#
loop_
_entity.id
_entity.type
_entity.pdbx_description
1 polymer ?
#
loop_
_entity_poly.entity_id
_entity_poly.type
_entity_poly.pdbx_seq_one_letter_code
_entity_poly.pdbx_strand_id
1 'polypeptide(L)'
;MKMPYLKSATILAVFCGATTITVAQTFTTLLTFDENNGNEPIALIQGIDGNLYGTSYGGGRYGKHNGVPGDRTAFRMSLSGTLTAGYSFCSQANCTDGQFPGAALVQAPDQLLYGTTEGGGNGAYCPSANQGCGVFFKITAPYHETNLYTFCSQPGCTDGNEPKQPLVQGFNGSFYGMTFMGGYGGPCDIGAGCGTVFKITPSGQLTTIHTFCNHSNTCPDGSNPDAPVVVGSDGNIYGGANGGTTPAGTLFKITPSGKFYKLYQLNATTDGDDPTGIVAGTDGNLYGTAAFFGNGAFCTSTLCGTIFKFTPQGQFITLHGFCSEANCADGAGPITDSSKVVMGISMEPRLVGESTPTNRFASVPAA
;
A
#
# COMPACT_ATOMS: atom_id res chain seq x y z
N MET A 1 -57.20 67.87 -13.09
CA MET A 1 -56.52 66.83 -12.28
C MET A 1 -55.80 65.87 -13.26
N LYS A 2 -54.47 66.00 -13.38
CA LYS A 2 -53.69 65.18 -14.31
C LYS A 2 -53.01 64.11 -13.49
N MET A 3 -53.28 62.84 -13.81
CA MET A 3 -52.50 61.67 -13.32
C MET A 3 -51.18 61.54 -14.08
N PRO A 4 -50.09 61.28 -13.40
CA PRO A 4 -48.80 60.98 -14.11
C PRO A 4 -48.71 59.53 -14.47
N TYR A 5 -48.20 59.32 -15.66
CA TYR A 5 -47.84 58.01 -16.29
C TYR A 5 -46.73 57.31 -15.49
N LEU A 6 -47.00 56.06 -15.10
CA LEU A 6 -46.00 55.16 -14.59
C LEU A 6 -45.16 54.60 -15.74
N LYS A 7 -43.85 54.91 -15.78
CA LYS A 7 -42.93 54.35 -16.72
C LYS A 7 -42.57 52.91 -16.29
N SER A 8 -42.93 51.95 -17.14
CA SER A 8 -42.53 50.57 -17.01
C SER A 8 -41.01 50.45 -17.22
N ALA A 9 -40.27 50.06 -16.14
CA ALA A 9 -38.84 49.76 -16.26
C ALA A 9 -38.71 48.28 -16.61
N THR A 10 -38.31 47.98 -17.81
CA THR A 10 -37.98 46.61 -18.25
C THR A 10 -36.59 46.23 -17.65
N ILE A 11 -36.60 45.34 -16.70
CA ILE A 11 -35.36 44.76 -16.13
C ILE A 11 -34.91 43.68 -17.13
N LEU A 12 -33.87 43.97 -17.87
CA LEU A 12 -33.17 42.97 -18.73
C LEU A 12 -32.26 42.15 -17.80
N ALA A 13 -32.70 40.95 -17.40
CA ALA A 13 -31.85 39.98 -16.68
C ALA A 13 -30.87 39.36 -17.69
N VAL A 14 -29.63 39.84 -17.64
CA VAL A 14 -28.51 39.17 -18.36
C VAL A 14 -28.16 37.92 -17.57
N PHE A 15 -28.62 36.76 -18.03
CA PHE A 15 -28.10 35.48 -17.58
C PHE A 15 -26.67 35.31 -18.13
N CYS A 16 -25.68 35.64 -17.31
CA CYS A 16 -24.30 35.26 -17.56
C CYS A 16 -24.22 33.74 -17.29
N GLY A 17 -24.42 32.94 -18.35
CA GLY A 17 -24.19 31.52 -18.31
C GLY A 17 -22.69 31.28 -18.09
N ALA A 18 -22.30 30.94 -16.86
CA ALA A 18 -20.98 30.42 -16.59
C ALA A 18 -20.87 29.07 -17.32
N THR A 19 -20.34 29.08 -18.52
CA THR A 19 -19.88 27.85 -19.17
C THR A 19 -18.66 27.36 -18.37
N THR A 20 -18.86 26.36 -17.52
CA THR A 20 -17.76 25.59 -16.96
C THR A 20 -17.06 24.93 -18.12
N ILE A 21 -15.90 25.46 -18.52
CA ILE A 21 -15.01 24.78 -19.43
C ILE A 21 -14.46 23.61 -18.62
N THR A 22 -15.04 22.43 -18.77
CA THR A 22 -14.43 21.19 -18.31
C THR A 22 -13.22 20.98 -19.20
N VAL A 23 -12.03 21.29 -18.66
CA VAL A 23 -10.78 20.92 -19.32
C VAL A 23 -10.77 19.40 -19.31
N ALA A 24 -10.90 18.79 -20.49
CA ALA A 24 -10.78 17.35 -20.62
C ALA A 24 -9.37 16.96 -20.15
N GLN A 25 -9.31 16.09 -19.16
CA GLN A 25 -8.04 15.56 -18.70
C GLN A 25 -7.41 14.77 -19.84
N THR A 26 -6.22 15.17 -20.27
CA THR A 26 -5.43 14.45 -21.27
C THR A 26 -4.59 13.39 -20.57
N PHE A 27 -4.84 12.15 -20.92
CA PHE A 27 -3.97 11.04 -20.50
C PHE A 27 -2.72 11.03 -21.38
N THR A 28 -1.55 11.02 -20.75
CA THR A 28 -0.26 10.92 -21.44
C THR A 28 0.55 9.79 -20.83
N THR A 29 0.94 8.81 -21.66
CA THR A 29 1.89 7.78 -21.25
C THR A 29 3.28 8.38 -21.16
N LEU A 30 3.87 8.44 -19.97
CA LEU A 30 5.21 8.96 -19.74
C LEU A 30 6.30 7.98 -20.17
N LEU A 31 6.11 6.70 -19.85
CA LEU A 31 7.07 5.63 -20.12
C LEU A 31 6.33 4.31 -20.31
N THR A 32 6.82 3.51 -21.26
CA THR A 32 6.45 2.11 -21.38
C THR A 32 7.58 1.25 -20.84
N PHE A 33 7.29 0.42 -19.86
CA PHE A 33 8.25 -0.51 -19.29
C PHE A 33 8.42 -1.73 -20.21
N ASP A 34 9.66 -2.23 -20.29
CA ASP A 34 10.06 -3.44 -21.02
C ASP A 34 11.03 -4.28 -20.15
N GLU A 35 11.42 -5.45 -20.65
CA GLU A 35 12.32 -6.35 -19.91
C GLU A 35 13.70 -5.74 -19.57
N ASN A 36 14.12 -4.67 -20.27
CA ASN A 36 15.42 -4.05 -20.06
C ASN A 36 15.41 -2.95 -19.01
N ASN A 37 14.25 -2.24 -18.90
CA ASN A 37 14.11 -1.08 -18.03
C ASN A 37 13.24 -1.34 -16.80
N GLY A 38 12.71 -2.54 -16.66
CA GLY A 38 11.77 -2.99 -15.64
C GLY A 38 10.51 -3.53 -16.30
N ASN A 39 9.77 -4.35 -15.58
CA ASN A 39 8.49 -4.90 -15.99
C ASN A 39 7.54 -4.87 -14.80
N GLU A 40 6.25 -4.67 -15.05
CA GLU A 40 5.24 -4.60 -13.98
C GLU A 40 5.63 -3.60 -12.86
N PRO A 41 5.64 -2.28 -13.13
CA PRO A 41 5.87 -1.30 -12.09
C PRO A 41 4.79 -1.42 -11.01
N ILE A 42 5.21 -1.46 -9.73
CA ILE A 42 4.33 -1.75 -8.60
C ILE A 42 3.88 -0.44 -7.95
N ALA A 43 4.84 0.44 -7.66
CA ALA A 43 4.57 1.62 -6.86
C ALA A 43 5.41 2.80 -7.32
N LEU A 44 4.89 4.01 -7.10
CA LEU A 44 5.55 5.25 -7.49
C LEU A 44 5.36 6.30 -6.40
N ILE A 45 6.45 6.99 -6.05
CA ILE A 45 6.42 8.16 -5.18
C ILE A 45 7.07 9.35 -5.89
N GLN A 46 6.64 10.56 -5.57
CA GLN A 46 7.37 11.76 -5.98
C GLN A 46 8.37 12.15 -4.89
N GLY A 47 9.64 12.26 -5.29
CA GLY A 47 10.70 12.71 -4.41
C GLY A 47 10.70 14.23 -4.23
N ILE A 48 11.41 14.70 -3.22
CA ILE A 48 11.56 16.14 -2.93
C ILE A 48 12.28 16.90 -4.05
N ASP A 49 13.01 16.20 -4.91
CA ASP A 49 13.69 16.73 -6.11
C ASP A 49 12.76 16.83 -7.33
N GLY A 50 11.46 16.50 -7.13
CA GLY A 50 10.43 16.50 -8.16
C GLY A 50 10.45 15.31 -9.10
N ASN A 51 11.41 14.39 -9.01
CA ASN A 51 11.43 13.17 -9.82
C ASN A 51 10.53 12.10 -9.20
N LEU A 52 10.19 11.11 -10.03
CA LEU A 52 9.41 9.96 -9.63
C LEU A 52 10.36 8.80 -9.31
N TYR A 53 10.08 8.09 -8.22
CA TYR A 53 10.82 6.93 -7.77
C TYR A 53 9.87 5.75 -7.59
N GLY A 54 10.26 4.61 -8.08
CA GLY A 54 9.39 3.43 -8.02
C GLY A 54 10.15 2.13 -7.99
N THR A 55 9.38 1.06 -7.88
CA THR A 55 9.83 -0.32 -7.94
C THR A 55 9.12 -1.06 -9.05
N SER A 56 9.76 -2.10 -9.60
CA SER A 56 9.16 -2.99 -10.58
C SER A 56 9.25 -4.45 -10.13
N TYR A 57 8.24 -5.22 -10.49
CA TYR A 57 8.15 -6.64 -10.12
C TYR A 57 9.05 -7.54 -10.98
N GLY A 58 9.40 -7.12 -12.16
CA GLY A 58 10.25 -7.86 -13.08
C GLY A 58 11.13 -6.96 -13.93
N GLY A 59 11.93 -7.56 -14.78
CA GLY A 59 12.86 -6.88 -15.67
C GLY A 59 14.05 -6.25 -14.94
N GLY A 60 14.98 -5.72 -15.70
CA GLY A 60 16.18 -5.06 -15.18
C GLY A 60 17.43 -5.48 -15.95
N ARG A 61 18.47 -4.68 -15.79
CA ARG A 61 19.70 -4.77 -16.61
C ARG A 61 20.48 -6.08 -16.43
N TYR A 62 20.32 -6.75 -15.30
CA TYR A 62 21.07 -7.97 -14.96
C TYR A 62 20.24 -9.26 -15.05
N GLY A 63 19.08 -9.20 -15.53
CA GLY A 63 17.94 -10.02 -15.89
C GLY A 63 18.13 -11.51 -16.11
N LYS A 64 18.84 -12.28 -15.32
CA LYS A 64 18.65 -13.74 -15.14
C LYS A 64 19.52 -14.27 -14.00
N HIS A 65 18.97 -14.39 -12.80
CA HIS A 65 19.57 -15.25 -11.80
C HIS A 65 18.90 -16.63 -11.85
N ASN A 66 19.69 -17.70 -12.04
CA ASN A 66 19.25 -19.10 -12.10
C ASN A 66 18.15 -19.43 -13.14
N GLY A 67 18.08 -18.70 -14.25
CA GLY A 67 17.12 -19.00 -15.33
C GLY A 67 15.71 -18.47 -15.10
N VAL A 68 15.46 -17.75 -14.01
CA VAL A 68 14.18 -17.04 -13.75
C VAL A 68 14.24 -15.69 -14.43
N PRO A 69 13.23 -15.31 -15.25
CA PRO A 69 13.18 -13.98 -15.87
C PRO A 69 13.03 -12.89 -14.82
N GLY A 70 13.94 -11.92 -14.83
CA GLY A 70 13.68 -10.60 -14.31
C GLY A 70 14.18 -10.32 -12.90
N ASP A 71 15.36 -9.72 -12.80
CA ASP A 71 15.75 -8.97 -11.62
C ASP A 71 14.83 -7.75 -11.52
N ARG A 72 14.28 -7.56 -10.34
CA ARG A 72 13.38 -6.46 -10.00
C ARG A 72 14.19 -5.22 -9.73
N THR A 73 13.63 -4.04 -10.06
CA THR A 73 14.38 -2.80 -9.99
C THR A 73 13.74 -1.79 -9.06
N ALA A 74 14.57 -0.97 -8.42
CA ALA A 74 14.18 0.36 -7.98
C ALA A 74 14.65 1.36 -9.04
N PHE A 75 13.80 2.27 -9.48
CA PHE A 75 14.08 3.21 -10.57
C PHE A 75 13.77 4.65 -10.22
N ARG A 76 14.36 5.57 -10.98
CA ARG A 76 14.03 7.01 -10.97
C ARG A 76 13.60 7.43 -12.36
N MET A 77 12.56 8.25 -12.44
CA MET A 77 12.06 8.80 -13.68
C MET A 77 11.80 10.31 -13.53
N SER A 78 12.12 11.11 -14.53
CA SER A 78 11.71 12.51 -14.57
C SER A 78 10.21 12.62 -14.89
N LEU A 79 9.61 13.78 -14.60
CA LEU A 79 8.22 14.07 -14.99
C LEU A 79 8.02 14.10 -16.53
N SER A 80 9.10 14.17 -17.31
CA SER A 80 9.06 14.03 -18.77
C SER A 80 9.15 12.58 -19.28
N GLY A 81 9.17 11.60 -18.37
CA GLY A 81 9.26 10.18 -18.72
C GLY A 81 10.68 9.66 -18.99
N THR A 82 11.71 10.47 -18.74
CA THR A 82 13.09 9.99 -18.89
C THR A 82 13.47 9.11 -17.70
N LEU A 83 13.63 7.81 -17.97
CA LEU A 83 14.12 6.87 -16.98
C LEU A 83 15.62 7.08 -16.78
N THR A 84 16.04 7.37 -15.58
CA THR A 84 17.44 7.38 -15.15
C THR A 84 17.69 6.13 -14.33
N ALA A 85 18.93 5.62 -14.39
CA ALA A 85 19.32 4.33 -13.83
C ALA A 85 18.71 4.04 -12.46
N GLY A 86 18.41 2.79 -12.22
CA GLY A 86 17.94 2.25 -10.97
C GLY A 86 18.91 1.20 -10.42
N TYR A 87 18.56 0.62 -9.30
CA TYR A 87 19.24 -0.53 -8.73
C TYR A 87 18.50 -1.81 -9.13
N SER A 88 19.23 -2.83 -9.58
CA SER A 88 18.68 -4.17 -9.85
C SER A 88 18.98 -5.06 -8.65
N PHE A 89 17.93 -5.50 -7.99
CA PHE A 89 18.05 -6.43 -6.85
C PHE A 89 18.49 -7.82 -7.32
N CYS A 90 18.94 -8.65 -6.38
CA CYS A 90 19.53 -9.96 -6.65
C CYS A 90 20.78 -9.88 -7.55
N SER A 91 21.47 -8.75 -7.51
CA SER A 91 22.73 -8.54 -8.23
C SER A 91 23.93 -9.17 -7.51
N GLN A 92 23.76 -9.47 -6.21
CA GLN A 92 24.78 -10.13 -5.39
C GLN A 92 24.52 -11.63 -5.27
N ALA A 93 25.57 -12.39 -4.97
CA ALA A 93 25.46 -13.85 -4.81
C ALA A 93 24.38 -14.20 -3.77
N ASN A 94 23.54 -15.18 -4.11
CA ASN A 94 22.40 -15.63 -3.30
C ASN A 94 21.39 -14.51 -2.96
N CYS A 95 21.30 -13.49 -3.80
CA CYS A 95 20.41 -12.34 -3.60
C CYS A 95 20.52 -11.72 -2.20
N THR A 96 21.74 -11.59 -1.67
CA THR A 96 21.95 -11.00 -0.33
C THR A 96 21.54 -9.55 -0.24
N ASP A 97 21.43 -8.86 -1.37
CA ASP A 97 20.93 -7.51 -1.57
C ASP A 97 19.39 -7.44 -1.71
N GLY A 98 18.70 -8.54 -1.45
CA GLY A 98 17.24 -8.62 -1.54
C GLY A 98 16.74 -9.06 -2.90
N GLN A 99 15.48 -9.47 -2.91
CA GLN A 99 14.73 -9.90 -4.08
C GLN A 99 13.27 -9.51 -3.91
N PHE A 100 12.60 -9.12 -4.98
CA PHE A 100 11.18 -8.77 -4.93
C PHE A 100 10.87 -7.50 -4.11
N PRO A 101 11.34 -6.30 -4.52
CA PRO A 101 10.89 -5.05 -3.93
C PRO A 101 9.43 -4.81 -4.29
N GLY A 102 8.51 -5.40 -3.53
CA GLY A 102 7.07 -5.43 -3.78
C GLY A 102 6.32 -4.19 -3.31
N ALA A 103 7.00 -3.20 -2.74
CA ALA A 103 6.36 -2.08 -2.08
C ALA A 103 6.90 -0.73 -2.54
N ALA A 104 6.14 0.34 -2.24
CA ALA A 104 6.59 1.70 -2.44
C ALA A 104 7.82 2.02 -1.60
N LEU A 105 8.74 2.79 -2.18
CA LEU A 105 9.86 3.38 -1.45
C LEU A 105 9.36 4.50 -0.52
N VAL A 106 10.12 4.77 0.53
CA VAL A 106 9.90 5.93 1.41
C VAL A 106 11.12 6.84 1.33
N GLN A 107 10.91 8.11 0.96
CA GLN A 107 11.97 9.09 1.06
C GLN A 107 11.95 9.71 2.45
N ALA A 108 13.06 9.57 3.18
CA ALA A 108 13.21 10.13 4.51
C ALA A 108 13.77 11.57 4.47
N PRO A 109 13.77 12.33 5.59
CA PRO A 109 14.30 13.70 5.66
C PRO A 109 15.78 13.81 5.32
N ASP A 110 16.56 12.74 5.43
CA ASP A 110 17.93 12.63 4.96
C ASP A 110 18.06 12.53 3.43
N GLN A 111 16.92 12.58 2.71
CA GLN A 111 16.77 12.48 1.27
C GLN A 111 17.09 11.09 0.69
N LEU A 112 17.42 10.12 1.54
CA LEU A 112 17.63 8.74 1.11
C LEU A 112 16.29 8.01 0.90
N LEU A 113 16.33 7.02 0.05
CA LEU A 113 15.19 6.14 -0.21
C LEU A 113 15.35 4.86 0.62
N TYR A 114 14.30 4.48 1.29
CA TYR A 114 14.23 3.26 2.09
C TYR A 114 13.12 2.36 1.58
N GLY A 115 13.32 1.07 1.73
CA GLY A 115 12.32 0.08 1.31
C GLY A 115 12.59 -1.30 1.88
N THR A 116 11.70 -2.22 1.55
CA THR A 116 11.84 -3.64 1.87
C THR A 116 11.76 -4.47 0.60
N THR A 117 12.35 -5.65 0.65
CA THR A 117 12.12 -6.69 -0.35
C THR A 117 11.40 -7.86 0.29
N GLU A 118 10.51 -8.51 -0.44
CA GLU A 118 9.76 -9.67 0.03
C GLU A 118 10.68 -10.89 0.22
N GLY A 119 11.66 -11.05 -0.66
CA GLY A 119 12.61 -12.16 -0.66
C GLY A 119 14.05 -11.67 -0.69
N GLY A 120 14.97 -12.62 -0.86
CA GLY A 120 16.40 -12.38 -0.77
C GLY A 120 16.89 -12.24 0.66
N GLY A 121 18.15 -11.85 0.83
CA GLY A 121 18.78 -11.85 2.13
C GLY A 121 19.14 -13.26 2.61
N ASN A 122 20.06 -13.34 3.57
CA ASN A 122 20.54 -14.60 4.16
C ASN A 122 20.12 -14.69 5.64
N GLY A 123 18.82 -14.59 5.91
CA GLY A 123 18.32 -14.79 7.28
C GLY A 123 18.70 -16.16 7.81
N ALA A 124 19.33 -16.20 9.00
CA ALA A 124 19.90 -17.43 9.55
C ALA A 124 18.87 -18.55 9.78
N TYR A 125 17.60 -18.17 9.91
CA TYR A 125 16.48 -19.06 10.18
C TYR A 125 15.46 -19.10 9.06
N CYS A 126 15.77 -18.51 7.90
CA CYS A 126 14.86 -18.46 6.76
C CYS A 126 14.54 -19.87 6.25
N PRO A 127 13.26 -20.27 6.22
CA PRO A 127 12.89 -21.64 5.80
C PRO A 127 13.08 -21.87 4.29
N SER A 128 13.10 -20.81 3.50
CA SER A 128 13.27 -20.85 2.05
C SER A 128 14.71 -20.51 1.65
N ALA A 129 15.59 -21.48 1.69
CA ALA A 129 17.01 -21.28 1.32
C ALA A 129 17.24 -20.68 -0.09
N ASN A 130 16.25 -20.77 -0.99
CA ASN A 130 16.35 -20.29 -2.37
C ASN A 130 15.65 -18.97 -2.64
N GLN A 131 14.77 -18.50 -1.75
CA GLN A 131 13.99 -17.26 -1.95
C GLN A 131 14.34 -16.18 -0.94
N GLY A 132 14.99 -16.55 0.18
CA GLY A 132 15.26 -15.63 1.28
C GLY A 132 13.98 -15.16 1.99
N CYS A 133 14.13 -14.31 2.98
CA CYS A 133 13.03 -13.82 3.84
C CYS A 133 12.86 -12.31 3.79
N GLY A 134 13.55 -11.65 2.87
CA GLY A 134 13.50 -10.22 2.65
C GLY A 134 14.57 -9.43 3.40
N VAL A 135 14.77 -8.20 2.95
CA VAL A 135 15.71 -7.24 3.55
C VAL A 135 15.03 -5.88 3.75
N PHE A 136 15.53 -5.11 4.69
CA PHE A 136 15.35 -3.68 4.76
C PHE A 136 16.59 -3.00 4.21
N PHE A 137 16.42 -2.13 3.25
CA PHE A 137 17.51 -1.50 2.53
C PHE A 137 17.38 0.03 2.47
N LYS A 138 18.47 0.68 2.12
CA LYS A 138 18.48 2.08 1.67
C LYS A 138 19.16 2.20 0.32
N ILE A 139 18.74 3.21 -0.44
CA ILE A 139 19.38 3.60 -1.70
C ILE A 139 19.93 5.01 -1.54
N THR A 140 21.23 5.16 -1.81
CA THR A 140 21.95 6.43 -1.87
C THR A 140 22.20 6.83 -3.32
N ALA A 141 22.38 8.14 -3.60
CA ALA A 141 22.83 8.57 -4.93
C ALA A 141 24.25 8.05 -5.21
N PRO A 142 24.57 7.62 -6.44
CA PRO A 142 23.76 7.51 -7.66
C PRO A 142 23.07 6.16 -7.90
N TYR A 143 22.47 5.51 -6.90
CA TYR A 143 21.83 4.19 -6.84
C TYR A 143 22.70 3.09 -6.28
N HIS A 144 23.30 3.36 -5.16
CA HIS A 144 23.98 2.34 -4.37
C HIS A 144 23.01 1.83 -3.29
N GLU A 145 22.60 0.57 -3.40
CA GLU A 145 21.85 -0.11 -2.37
C GLU A 145 22.76 -0.51 -1.22
N THR A 146 22.22 -0.47 -0.02
CA THR A 146 22.84 -1.03 1.20
C THR A 146 21.80 -1.79 1.98
N ASN A 147 22.02 -3.09 2.15
CA ASN A 147 21.23 -3.91 3.07
C ASN A 147 21.51 -3.46 4.51
N LEU A 148 20.48 -3.05 5.22
CA LEU A 148 20.56 -2.58 6.60
C LEU A 148 20.09 -3.64 7.60
N TYR A 149 19.18 -4.52 7.17
CA TYR A 149 18.66 -5.61 7.99
C TYR A 149 18.16 -6.76 7.11
N THR A 150 18.41 -7.98 7.53
CA THR A 150 17.90 -9.19 6.89
C THR A 150 16.86 -9.84 7.81
N PHE A 151 15.66 -10.03 7.32
CA PHE A 151 14.57 -10.65 8.08
C PHE A 151 14.84 -12.14 8.31
N CYS A 152 14.14 -12.72 9.30
CA CYS A 152 14.32 -14.09 9.76
C CYS A 152 15.77 -14.37 10.23
N SER A 153 16.41 -13.37 10.82
CA SER A 153 17.72 -13.46 11.45
C SER A 153 17.68 -13.93 12.91
N GLN A 154 16.47 -13.97 13.49
CA GLN A 154 16.24 -14.41 14.86
C GLN A 154 15.63 -15.81 14.88
N PRO A 155 15.87 -16.61 15.94
CA PRO A 155 15.31 -17.96 16.06
C PRO A 155 13.79 -17.95 15.88
N GLY A 156 13.28 -18.89 15.08
CA GLY A 156 11.85 -18.97 14.78
C GLY A 156 11.30 -17.79 13.97
N CYS A 157 12.15 -17.06 13.27
CA CYS A 157 11.78 -15.84 12.54
C CYS A 157 10.92 -14.87 13.38
N THR A 158 11.25 -14.70 14.66
CA THR A 158 10.51 -13.80 15.56
C THR A 158 10.60 -12.34 15.16
N ASP A 159 11.54 -12.01 14.29
CA ASP A 159 11.73 -10.73 13.64
C ASP A 159 10.93 -10.57 12.31
N GLY A 160 10.16 -11.58 11.93
CA GLY A 160 9.31 -11.57 10.76
C GLY A 160 9.95 -12.15 9.50
N ASN A 161 9.10 -12.36 8.48
CA ASN A 161 9.44 -12.90 7.17
C ASN A 161 8.49 -12.32 6.12
N GLU A 162 8.97 -12.06 4.93
CA GLU A 162 8.20 -11.50 3.80
C GLU A 162 7.56 -10.13 4.12
N PRO A 163 8.34 -9.05 4.26
CA PRO A 163 7.81 -7.69 4.37
C PRO A 163 7.33 -7.21 2.99
N LYS A 164 6.04 -7.43 2.69
CA LYS A 164 5.42 -7.15 1.38
C LYS A 164 4.92 -5.72 1.25
N GLN A 165 4.55 -5.10 2.39
CA GLN A 165 3.86 -3.82 2.39
C GLN A 165 4.82 -2.65 2.54
N PRO A 166 4.45 -1.45 2.06
CA PRO A 166 5.28 -0.27 2.22
C PRO A 166 5.50 0.09 3.67
N LEU A 167 6.64 0.67 3.89
CA LEU A 167 6.98 1.27 5.17
C LEU A 167 6.30 2.63 5.32
N VAL A 168 6.07 3.04 6.56
CA VAL A 168 5.75 4.43 6.89
C VAL A 168 6.77 4.96 7.88
N GLN A 169 7.21 6.21 7.71
CA GLN A 169 8.08 6.85 8.68
C GLN A 169 7.24 7.55 9.75
N GLY A 170 7.44 7.17 11.00
CA GLY A 170 6.82 7.82 12.14
C GLY A 170 7.49 9.14 12.51
N PHE A 171 6.83 9.96 13.31
CA PHE A 171 7.37 11.26 13.77
C PHE A 171 8.67 11.15 14.59
N ASN A 172 9.00 9.96 15.09
CA ASN A 172 10.26 9.67 15.78
C ASN A 172 11.42 9.31 14.84
N GLY A 173 11.21 9.43 13.51
CA GLY A 173 12.21 9.12 12.49
C GLY A 173 12.43 7.64 12.21
N SER A 174 11.83 6.73 12.98
CA SER A 174 11.87 5.30 12.70
C SER A 174 10.84 4.92 11.63
N PHE A 175 11.10 3.83 10.93
CA PHE A 175 10.15 3.23 10.01
C PHE A 175 9.32 2.18 10.72
N TYR A 176 8.10 2.02 10.28
CA TYR A 176 7.16 0.99 10.72
C TYR A 176 6.68 0.21 9.52
N GLY A 177 6.55 -1.08 9.68
CA GLY A 177 6.10 -1.99 8.64
C GLY A 177 5.54 -3.28 9.23
N MET A 178 5.10 -4.14 8.34
CA MET A 178 4.60 -5.46 8.69
C MET A 178 5.28 -6.53 7.85
N THR A 179 5.35 -7.74 8.41
CA THR A 179 5.73 -8.94 7.66
C THR A 179 4.51 -9.83 7.52
N PHE A 180 4.34 -10.43 6.36
CA PHE A 180 3.21 -11.31 6.07
C PHE A 180 3.31 -12.63 6.86
N MET A 181 4.52 -13.11 7.05
CA MET A 181 4.86 -14.33 7.78
C MET A 181 5.86 -14.02 8.89
N GLY A 182 6.32 -15.07 9.57
CA GLY A 182 7.22 -14.96 10.71
C GLY A 182 6.46 -14.67 12.00
N GLY A 183 7.22 -14.45 13.08
CA GLY A 183 6.66 -14.48 14.43
C GLY A 183 6.55 -15.92 14.93
N TYR A 184 6.71 -16.10 16.24
CA TYR A 184 6.70 -17.43 16.85
C TYR A 184 5.29 -17.88 17.22
N GLY A 185 4.90 -19.07 16.73
CA GLY A 185 3.65 -19.73 17.10
C GLY A 185 2.44 -19.24 16.32
N GLY A 186 1.42 -20.06 16.28
CA GLY A 186 0.15 -19.79 15.59
C GLY A 186 -0.16 -20.86 14.55
N PRO A 187 -1.42 -20.91 14.09
CA PRO A 187 -1.91 -21.92 13.16
C PRO A 187 -1.67 -21.55 11.70
N CYS A 188 -1.07 -20.38 11.42
CA CYS A 188 -0.80 -19.95 10.06
C CYS A 188 0.34 -20.79 9.49
N ASP A 189 0.19 -21.20 8.28
CA ASP A 189 1.07 -22.08 7.50
C ASP A 189 2.15 -22.79 8.29
N ILE A 190 2.10 -24.09 8.31
CA ILE A 190 2.86 -25.02 9.15
C ILE A 190 4.30 -24.53 9.42
N GLY A 191 4.49 -23.77 10.51
CA GLY A 191 5.80 -23.29 10.96
C GLY A 191 6.26 -21.92 10.43
N ALA A 192 5.48 -21.26 9.55
CA ALA A 192 5.90 -19.97 8.96
C ALA A 192 5.51 -18.75 9.81
N GLY A 193 4.62 -18.90 10.81
CA GLY A 193 4.11 -17.81 11.64
C GLY A 193 3.07 -16.95 10.92
N CYS A 194 2.38 -16.09 11.68
CA CYS A 194 1.23 -15.32 11.21
C CYS A 194 1.53 -13.85 10.92
N GLY A 195 2.79 -13.49 10.88
CA GLY A 195 3.24 -12.13 10.63
C GLY A 195 3.54 -11.32 11.89
N THR A 196 4.24 -10.22 11.67
CA THR A 196 4.63 -9.29 12.73
C THR A 196 4.38 -7.84 12.34
N VAL A 197 4.28 -6.96 13.34
CA VAL A 197 4.49 -5.53 13.16
C VAL A 197 5.85 -5.17 13.74
N PHE A 198 6.64 -4.44 12.97
CA PHE A 198 7.97 -4.05 13.38
C PHE A 198 8.19 -2.53 13.31
N LYS A 199 9.16 -2.08 14.10
CA LYS A 199 9.79 -0.77 14.03
C LYS A 199 11.25 -0.98 13.67
N ILE A 200 11.77 -0.18 12.74
CA ILE A 200 13.17 -0.24 12.36
C ILE A 200 13.76 1.17 12.24
N THR A 201 14.96 1.37 12.81
CA THR A 201 15.65 2.66 12.69
C THR A 201 16.30 2.81 11.31
N PRO A 202 16.63 4.05 10.86
CA PRO A 202 17.41 4.27 9.64
C PRO A 202 18.78 3.57 9.62
N SER A 203 19.28 3.14 10.77
CA SER A 203 20.53 2.35 10.91
C SER A 203 20.30 0.84 10.90
N GLY A 204 19.07 0.36 10.72
CA GLY A 204 18.75 -1.07 10.63
C GLY A 204 18.50 -1.77 11.97
N GLN A 205 18.29 -1.03 13.07
CA GLN A 205 17.93 -1.67 14.35
C GLN A 205 16.44 -1.99 14.38
N LEU A 206 16.09 -3.26 14.26
CA LEU A 206 14.73 -3.77 14.28
C LEU A 206 14.25 -4.06 15.70
N THR A 207 12.98 -3.76 15.94
CA THR A 207 12.23 -4.16 17.13
C THR A 207 10.88 -4.70 16.66
N THR A 208 10.59 -5.97 16.97
CA THR A 208 9.25 -6.54 16.82
C THR A 208 8.32 -5.92 17.86
N ILE A 209 7.28 -5.22 17.41
CA ILE A 209 6.30 -4.55 18.28
C ILE A 209 5.18 -5.51 18.64
N HIS A 210 4.73 -6.29 17.65
CA HIS A 210 3.62 -7.22 17.79
C HIS A 210 3.83 -8.45 16.92
N THR A 211 3.43 -9.60 17.44
CA THR A 211 3.38 -10.87 16.72
C THR A 211 1.94 -11.31 16.67
N PHE A 212 1.39 -11.41 15.47
CA PHE A 212 0.02 -11.84 15.27
C PHE A 212 -0.17 -13.31 15.68
N CYS A 213 -1.37 -13.61 16.18
CA CYS A 213 -1.75 -14.98 16.53
C CYS A 213 -0.79 -15.67 17.52
N ASN A 214 -0.13 -14.89 18.35
CA ASN A 214 0.88 -15.39 19.28
C ASN A 214 0.25 -16.35 20.30
N HIS A 215 0.64 -17.63 20.25
CA HIS A 215 0.13 -18.71 21.11
C HIS A 215 -1.40 -18.90 21.10
N SER A 216 -2.10 -18.48 20.04
CA SER A 216 -3.55 -18.62 19.90
C SER A 216 -3.91 -19.40 18.64
N ASN A 217 -4.76 -20.40 18.77
CA ASN A 217 -5.30 -21.13 17.60
C ASN A 217 -6.47 -20.41 16.92
N THR A 218 -6.94 -19.29 17.50
CA THR A 218 -8.09 -18.53 16.99
C THR A 218 -7.71 -17.16 16.45
N CYS A 219 -6.43 -16.77 16.53
CA CYS A 219 -5.90 -15.50 16.03
C CYS A 219 -6.79 -14.29 16.32
N PRO A 220 -7.13 -13.99 17.57
CA PRO A 220 -8.12 -12.95 17.88
C PRO A 220 -7.69 -11.54 17.49
N ASP A 221 -6.43 -11.34 17.20
CA ASP A 221 -5.78 -10.08 16.82
C ASP A 221 -5.51 -9.97 15.31
N GLY A 222 -5.87 -11.00 14.54
CA GLY A 222 -5.62 -11.11 13.12
C GLY A 222 -4.43 -12.01 12.79
N SER A 223 -4.17 -12.13 11.50
CA SER A 223 -3.07 -12.94 10.94
C SER A 223 -2.67 -12.38 9.57
N ASN A 224 -1.50 -12.73 9.09
CA ASN A 224 -1.04 -12.46 7.72
C ASN A 224 -1.40 -11.04 7.25
N PRO A 225 -0.88 -9.99 7.89
CA PRO A 225 -1.25 -8.61 7.57
C PRO A 225 -0.84 -8.26 6.14
N ASP A 226 -1.82 -7.80 5.35
CA ASP A 226 -1.64 -7.47 3.92
C ASP A 226 -2.08 -6.03 3.58
N ALA A 227 -2.56 -5.25 4.55
CA ALA A 227 -2.78 -3.82 4.38
C ALA A 227 -1.53 -3.02 4.78
N PRO A 228 -1.25 -1.88 4.12
CA PRO A 228 -0.16 -1.01 4.58
C PRO A 228 -0.45 -0.41 5.95
N VAL A 229 0.59 -0.09 6.71
CA VAL A 229 0.45 0.74 7.90
C VAL A 229 0.49 2.22 7.55
N VAL A 230 -0.24 3.05 8.31
CA VAL A 230 -0.25 4.51 8.15
C VAL A 230 -0.07 5.21 9.48
N VAL A 231 0.49 6.42 9.45
CA VAL A 231 0.59 7.28 10.63
C VAL A 231 -0.66 8.16 10.68
N GLY A 232 -1.42 8.05 11.76
CA GLY A 232 -2.53 8.96 12.04
C GLY A 232 -2.06 10.35 12.50
N SER A 233 -2.95 11.33 12.43
CA SER A 233 -2.68 12.69 12.92
C SER A 233 -2.38 12.75 14.42
N ASP A 234 -2.77 11.72 15.17
CA ASP A 234 -2.51 11.54 16.60
C ASP A 234 -1.15 10.87 16.89
N GLY A 235 -0.36 10.58 15.85
CA GLY A 235 0.95 9.93 15.94
C GLY A 235 0.90 8.41 16.18
N ASN A 236 -0.29 7.82 16.26
CA ASN A 236 -0.41 6.37 16.30
C ASN A 236 -0.22 5.77 14.90
N ILE A 237 0.21 4.53 14.84
CA ILE A 237 0.29 3.72 13.62
C ILE A 237 -0.99 2.89 13.53
N TYR A 238 -1.61 2.88 12.38
CA TYR A 238 -2.83 2.11 12.10
C TYR A 238 -2.58 1.11 10.99
N GLY A 239 -3.22 -0.04 11.06
CA GLY A 239 -3.08 -1.10 10.07
C GLY A 239 -4.26 -2.07 10.08
N GLY A 240 -4.25 -2.97 9.11
CA GLY A 240 -5.18 -4.09 9.00
C GLY A 240 -4.44 -5.43 8.93
N ALA A 241 -5.10 -6.48 9.39
CA ALA A 241 -4.63 -7.86 9.25
C ALA A 241 -5.81 -8.75 8.91
N ASN A 242 -5.54 -9.83 8.20
CA ASN A 242 -6.55 -10.82 7.85
C ASN A 242 -6.97 -11.64 9.08
N GLY A 243 -8.03 -12.44 8.96
CA GLY A 243 -8.46 -13.31 10.06
C GLY A 243 -8.96 -12.55 11.29
N GLY A 244 -8.74 -13.12 12.43
CA GLY A 244 -9.28 -12.66 13.71
C GLY A 244 -10.25 -13.68 14.31
N THR A 245 -11.17 -13.24 15.18
CA THR A 245 -12.23 -14.10 15.72
C THR A 245 -13.25 -14.53 14.67
N THR A 246 -13.29 -13.79 13.56
CA THR A 246 -13.96 -14.15 12.30
C THR A 246 -12.92 -14.14 11.19
N PRO A 247 -13.12 -14.82 10.06
CA PRO A 247 -12.18 -14.79 8.96
C PRO A 247 -12.00 -13.41 8.30
N ALA A 248 -12.85 -12.44 8.60
CA ALA A 248 -12.96 -11.18 7.85
C ALA A 248 -11.88 -10.11 8.11
N GLY A 249 -10.98 -10.34 9.04
CA GLY A 249 -9.88 -9.40 9.31
C GLY A 249 -10.12 -8.44 10.46
N THR A 250 -9.06 -7.75 10.87
CA THR A 250 -9.02 -6.82 11.99
C THR A 250 -8.40 -5.49 11.60
N LEU A 251 -8.84 -4.42 12.25
CA LEU A 251 -8.15 -3.13 12.25
C LEU A 251 -7.52 -2.89 13.62
N PHE A 252 -6.32 -2.36 13.63
CA PHE A 252 -5.57 -2.15 14.86
C PHE A 252 -4.86 -0.79 14.89
N LYS A 253 -4.38 -0.41 16.07
CA LYS A 253 -3.43 0.68 16.25
C LYS A 253 -2.26 0.28 17.12
N ILE A 254 -1.15 0.95 16.91
CA ILE A 254 0.05 0.89 17.73
C ILE A 254 0.37 2.30 18.18
N THR A 255 0.54 2.49 19.50
CA THR A 255 0.95 3.79 20.04
C THR A 255 2.43 4.06 19.77
N PRO A 256 2.89 5.32 19.85
CA PRO A 256 4.31 5.65 19.75
C PRO A 256 5.20 4.91 20.76
N SER A 257 4.62 4.47 21.90
CA SER A 257 5.30 3.63 22.89
C SER A 257 5.37 2.15 22.52
N GLY A 258 4.80 1.74 21.38
CA GLY A 258 4.82 0.36 20.89
C GLY A 258 3.70 -0.53 21.44
N LYS A 259 2.65 0.04 22.06
CA LYS A 259 1.53 -0.77 22.55
C LYS A 259 0.50 -1.02 21.47
N PHE A 260 0.20 -2.30 21.23
CA PHE A 260 -0.80 -2.77 20.26
C PHE A 260 -2.21 -2.74 20.86
N TYR A 261 -3.20 -2.36 20.06
CA TYR A 261 -4.63 -2.41 20.37
C TYR A 261 -5.42 -2.87 19.14
N LYS A 262 -6.15 -3.97 19.24
CA LYS A 262 -7.20 -4.28 18.28
C LYS A 262 -8.32 -3.26 18.47
N LEU A 263 -8.72 -2.57 17.41
CA LEU A 263 -9.73 -1.54 17.44
C LEU A 263 -11.08 -2.06 16.91
N TYR A 264 -11.05 -2.88 15.88
CA TYR A 264 -12.25 -3.36 15.23
C TYR A 264 -12.05 -4.77 14.65
N GLN A 265 -13.12 -5.56 14.65
CA GLN A 265 -13.21 -6.84 13.96
C GLN A 265 -14.21 -6.68 12.82
N LEU A 266 -13.77 -6.89 11.58
CA LEU A 266 -14.64 -6.82 10.42
C LEU A 266 -15.68 -7.95 10.45
N ASN A 267 -16.85 -7.65 9.88
CA ASN A 267 -17.88 -8.61 9.55
C ASN A 267 -17.94 -8.76 8.04
N ALA A 268 -17.60 -9.93 7.52
CA ALA A 268 -17.52 -10.18 6.08
C ALA A 268 -18.81 -9.79 5.33
N THR A 269 -19.98 -9.97 5.95
CA THR A 269 -21.25 -9.69 5.28
C THR A 269 -21.54 -8.21 5.11
N THR A 270 -21.12 -7.37 6.07
CA THR A 270 -21.47 -5.94 6.09
C THR A 270 -20.29 -5.03 5.77
N ASP A 271 -19.09 -5.42 6.21
CA ASP A 271 -17.91 -4.57 6.22
C ASP A 271 -16.91 -4.96 5.14
N GLY A 272 -17.10 -6.15 4.55
CA GLY A 272 -16.12 -6.78 3.68
C GLY A 272 -15.11 -7.63 4.43
N ASP A 273 -14.22 -8.26 3.68
CA ASP A 273 -13.18 -9.16 4.17
C ASP A 273 -11.85 -8.76 3.53
N ASP A 274 -10.75 -9.07 4.20
CA ASP A 274 -9.40 -8.78 3.75
C ASP A 274 -9.16 -7.26 3.58
N PRO A 275 -8.84 -6.52 4.65
CA PRO A 275 -8.49 -5.12 4.54
C PRO A 275 -7.18 -4.96 3.76
N THR A 276 -7.25 -4.39 2.54
CA THR A 276 -6.14 -4.29 1.60
C THR A 276 -5.49 -2.91 1.56
N GLY A 277 -6.17 -1.88 2.04
CA GLY A 277 -5.64 -0.53 2.02
C GLY A 277 -6.17 0.34 3.14
N ILE A 278 -5.29 1.18 3.68
CA ILE A 278 -5.66 2.20 4.68
C ILE A 278 -4.90 3.48 4.35
N VAL A 279 -5.60 4.61 4.42
CA VAL A 279 -5.03 5.96 4.28
C VAL A 279 -5.54 6.87 5.39
N ALA A 280 -4.72 7.79 5.84
CA ALA A 280 -5.11 8.80 6.81
C ALA A 280 -5.73 10.01 6.07
N GLY A 281 -6.98 10.35 6.42
CA GLY A 281 -7.66 11.53 5.91
C GLY A 281 -7.24 12.80 6.64
N THR A 282 -7.41 13.94 5.97
CA THR A 282 -7.14 15.28 6.56
C THR A 282 -8.12 15.65 7.67
N ASP A 283 -9.25 14.93 7.75
CA ASP A 283 -10.26 15.07 8.82
C ASP A 283 -9.90 14.29 10.09
N GLY A 284 -8.71 13.66 10.14
CA GLY A 284 -8.24 12.86 11.25
C GLY A 284 -8.84 11.45 11.31
N ASN A 285 -9.67 11.07 10.33
CA ASN A 285 -10.17 9.70 10.21
C ASN A 285 -9.29 8.88 9.27
N LEU A 286 -9.52 7.58 9.28
CA LEU A 286 -8.88 6.62 8.40
C LEU A 286 -9.90 6.15 7.37
N TYR A 287 -9.44 5.92 6.16
CA TYR A 287 -10.24 5.40 5.06
C TYR A 287 -9.55 4.17 4.50
N GLY A 288 -10.32 3.19 4.07
CA GLY A 288 -9.72 1.97 3.56
C GLY A 288 -10.64 1.17 2.67
N THR A 289 -10.12 0.07 2.19
CA THR A 289 -10.82 -0.91 1.36
C THR A 289 -10.71 -2.30 1.96
N ALA A 290 -11.76 -3.08 1.79
CA ALA A 290 -11.75 -4.53 2.00
C ALA A 290 -12.06 -5.20 0.66
N ALA A 291 -11.24 -6.21 0.28
CA ALA A 291 -11.26 -6.75 -1.09
C ALA A 291 -12.45 -7.64 -1.40
N PHE A 292 -12.96 -8.33 -0.40
CA PHE A 292 -13.94 -9.39 -0.60
C PHE A 292 -15.24 -9.15 0.16
N PHE A 293 -16.32 -9.84 -0.25
CA PHE A 293 -17.66 -9.80 0.37
C PHE A 293 -18.23 -8.37 0.47
N GLY A 294 -18.93 -8.05 1.56
CA GLY A 294 -19.54 -6.75 1.79
C GLY A 294 -21.06 -6.74 1.53
N ASN A 295 -21.66 -5.56 1.60
CA ASN A 295 -23.12 -5.36 1.59
C ASN A 295 -23.69 -4.89 0.25
N GLY A 296 -22.98 -5.08 -0.86
CA GLY A 296 -23.50 -4.76 -2.19
C GLY A 296 -24.77 -5.53 -2.52
N ALA A 297 -25.79 -4.88 -3.07
CA ALA A 297 -27.11 -5.49 -3.30
C ALA A 297 -27.07 -6.68 -4.29
N PHE A 298 -26.12 -6.71 -5.18
CA PHE A 298 -25.89 -7.78 -6.17
C PHE A 298 -24.63 -8.60 -5.86
N CYS A 299 -24.10 -8.50 -4.64
CA CYS A 299 -22.97 -9.29 -4.20
C CYS A 299 -23.38 -10.76 -4.03
N THR A 300 -23.26 -11.54 -5.09
CA THR A 300 -23.53 -12.98 -5.12
C THR A 300 -22.26 -13.82 -5.11
N SER A 301 -21.09 -13.17 -5.14
CA SER A 301 -19.78 -13.79 -5.15
C SER A 301 -18.90 -13.26 -4.01
N THR A 302 -17.74 -13.85 -3.83
CA THR A 302 -16.76 -13.38 -2.85
C THR A 302 -16.05 -12.09 -3.26
N LEU A 303 -16.12 -11.68 -4.52
CA LEU A 303 -15.31 -10.61 -5.11
C LEU A 303 -16.01 -9.24 -5.15
N CYS A 304 -16.78 -8.86 -4.15
CA CYS A 304 -17.45 -7.55 -4.12
C CYS A 304 -16.59 -6.47 -3.48
N GLY A 305 -16.39 -6.54 -2.19
CA GLY A 305 -15.56 -5.61 -1.44
C GLY A 305 -16.27 -4.34 -1.00
N THR A 306 -15.61 -3.56 -0.18
CA THR A 306 -16.15 -2.31 0.38
C THR A 306 -15.12 -1.18 0.43
N ILE A 307 -15.62 0.05 0.50
CA ILE A 307 -14.88 1.21 0.96
C ILE A 307 -15.42 1.56 2.36
N PHE A 308 -14.52 1.81 3.28
CA PHE A 308 -14.89 2.14 4.65
C PHE A 308 -14.21 3.40 5.19
N LYS A 309 -14.84 3.98 6.20
CA LYS A 309 -14.28 5.00 7.08
C LYS A 309 -14.12 4.42 8.46
N PHE A 310 -13.04 4.77 9.12
CA PHE A 310 -12.72 4.30 10.44
C PHE A 310 -12.19 5.44 11.31
N THR A 311 -12.72 5.62 12.53
CA THR A 311 -12.24 6.66 13.42
C THR A 311 -11.13 6.16 14.33
N PRO A 312 -10.23 7.03 14.83
CA PRO A 312 -9.21 6.64 15.81
C PRO A 312 -9.77 6.06 17.10
N GLN A 313 -11.06 6.25 17.38
CA GLN A 313 -11.79 5.71 18.52
C GLN A 313 -12.39 4.34 18.27
N GLY A 314 -12.27 3.80 17.03
CA GLY A 314 -12.73 2.48 16.67
C GLY A 314 -14.15 2.40 16.09
N GLN A 315 -14.73 3.54 15.66
CA GLN A 315 -16.00 3.52 14.93
C GLN A 315 -15.77 3.19 13.47
N PHE A 316 -16.46 2.18 12.98
CA PHE A 316 -16.40 1.72 11.60
C PHE A 316 -17.68 2.10 10.85
N ILE A 317 -17.55 2.56 9.61
CA ILE A 317 -18.65 2.94 8.74
C ILE A 317 -18.33 2.46 7.33
N THR A 318 -19.16 1.57 6.79
CA THR A 318 -19.11 1.22 5.37
C THR A 318 -19.65 2.39 4.56
N LEU A 319 -18.82 2.98 3.71
CA LEU A 319 -19.18 4.10 2.85
C LEU A 319 -19.80 3.63 1.54
N HIS A 320 -19.30 2.54 0.99
CA HIS A 320 -19.78 1.93 -0.24
C HIS A 320 -19.50 0.42 -0.23
N GLY A 321 -20.49 -0.37 -0.64
CA GLY A 321 -20.31 -1.78 -0.96
C GLY A 321 -20.34 -1.95 -2.46
N PHE A 322 -19.30 -2.46 -3.04
CA PHE A 322 -19.25 -2.75 -4.48
C PHE A 322 -20.23 -3.84 -4.87
N CYS A 323 -20.54 -3.95 -6.16
CA CYS A 323 -21.66 -4.74 -6.67
C CYS A 323 -23.02 -4.29 -6.10
N SER A 324 -23.20 -3.00 -5.86
CA SER A 324 -24.48 -2.39 -5.51
C SER A 324 -25.36 -2.16 -6.72
N GLU A 325 -24.78 -2.17 -7.93
CA GLU A 325 -25.47 -2.08 -9.21
C GLU A 325 -25.49 -3.43 -9.93
N ALA A 326 -26.48 -3.60 -10.82
CA ALA A 326 -26.63 -4.84 -11.59
C ALA A 326 -25.36 -5.16 -12.39
N ASN A 327 -24.96 -6.44 -12.39
CA ASN A 327 -23.72 -6.92 -13.01
C ASN A 327 -22.44 -6.28 -12.46
N CYS A 328 -22.48 -5.76 -11.23
CA CYS A 328 -21.38 -5.07 -10.59
C CYS A 328 -20.84 -3.89 -11.45
N ALA A 329 -21.76 -3.12 -12.05
CA ALA A 329 -21.38 -1.99 -12.91
C ALA A 329 -20.61 -0.89 -12.16
N ASP A 330 -20.74 -0.84 -10.83
CA ASP A 330 -20.00 0.02 -9.89
C ASP A 330 -18.63 -0.57 -9.47
N GLY A 331 -18.24 -1.71 -10.04
CA GLY A 331 -16.96 -2.36 -9.76
C GLY A 331 -17.05 -3.49 -8.74
N ALA A 332 -15.92 -4.17 -8.52
CA ALA A 332 -15.77 -5.26 -7.58
C ALA A 332 -14.30 -5.43 -7.15
N GLY A 333 -14.07 -5.99 -5.96
CA GLY A 333 -12.76 -6.34 -5.46
C GLY A 333 -11.77 -5.17 -5.39
N PRO A 334 -12.06 -4.10 -4.62
CA PRO A 334 -11.15 -2.97 -4.53
C PRO A 334 -9.83 -3.41 -3.88
N ILE A 335 -8.75 -3.30 -4.64
CA ILE A 335 -7.40 -3.49 -4.15
C ILE A 335 -6.72 -2.13 -4.20
N THR A 336 -6.31 -1.59 -3.07
CA THR A 336 -5.49 -0.38 -3.06
C THR A 336 -4.04 -0.78 -3.21
N ASP A 337 -3.42 -0.32 -4.28
CA ASP A 337 -1.97 -0.28 -4.34
C ASP A 337 -1.49 0.79 -3.35
N SER A 338 -0.46 0.46 -2.60
CA SER A 338 0.06 1.24 -1.47
C SER A 338 0.73 2.58 -1.84
N SER A 339 0.70 2.96 -3.10
CA SER A 339 1.16 4.28 -3.52
C SER A 339 0.15 5.34 -3.11
N LYS A 340 0.58 6.30 -2.31
CA LYS A 340 -0.21 7.42 -1.78
C LYS A 340 -1.31 7.88 -2.75
N VAL A 341 -2.54 7.56 -2.43
CA VAL A 341 -3.66 8.38 -2.88
C VAL A 341 -3.60 9.68 -2.07
N VAL A 342 -3.03 10.72 -2.65
CA VAL A 342 -3.30 12.08 -2.16
C VAL A 342 -4.78 12.29 -2.44
N MET A 343 -5.59 12.28 -1.39
CA MET A 343 -7.02 12.46 -1.49
C MET A 343 -7.38 13.90 -1.89
N GLY A 344 -7.40 14.16 -3.22
CA GLY A 344 -8.67 14.59 -3.77
C GLY A 344 -9.40 13.36 -4.26
N ILE A 345 -10.39 12.94 -3.54
CA ILE A 345 -11.21 11.73 -3.69
C ILE A 345 -11.18 11.16 -5.11
N SER A 346 -10.29 10.22 -5.37
CA SER A 346 -10.24 9.43 -6.58
C SER A 346 -9.56 8.11 -6.23
N MET A 347 -10.30 7.23 -5.56
CA MET A 347 -9.96 5.82 -5.54
C MET A 347 -10.35 5.27 -6.90
N GLU A 348 -9.39 4.97 -7.77
CA GLU A 348 -9.67 4.14 -8.93
C GLU A 348 -9.54 2.67 -8.52
N PRO A 349 -10.64 1.92 -8.47
CA PRO A 349 -10.61 0.50 -8.17
C PRO A 349 -9.95 -0.27 -9.32
N ARG A 350 -9.02 -1.14 -9.00
CA ARG A 350 -8.54 -2.13 -9.97
C ARG A 350 -9.56 -3.26 -10.07
N LEU A 351 -10.14 -3.44 -11.24
CA LEU A 351 -11.07 -4.54 -11.50
C LEU A 351 -10.31 -5.87 -11.60
N VAL A 352 -10.68 -6.84 -10.76
CA VAL A 352 -10.25 -8.23 -10.91
C VAL A 352 -11.02 -8.83 -12.08
N GLY A 353 -10.37 -9.05 -13.21
CA GLY A 353 -11.00 -9.70 -14.38
C GLY A 353 -10.30 -9.53 -15.71
N GLU A 354 -9.32 -8.66 -15.82
CA GLU A 354 -8.55 -8.54 -17.07
C GLU A 354 -7.31 -9.45 -17.06
N SER A 355 -7.33 -10.43 -17.94
CA SER A 355 -6.28 -11.45 -18.10
C SER A 355 -5.04 -10.97 -18.87
N THR A 356 -4.84 -9.67 -19.00
CA THR A 356 -3.62 -9.08 -19.57
C THR A 356 -3.29 -7.78 -18.83
N PRO A 357 -2.09 -7.63 -18.24
CA PRO A 357 -1.73 -6.41 -17.52
C PRO A 357 -1.35 -5.31 -18.51
N THR A 358 -2.30 -4.46 -18.88
CA THR A 358 -1.95 -3.14 -19.41
C THR A 358 -1.93 -2.17 -18.25
N ASN A 359 -0.78 -2.06 -17.59
CA ASN A 359 -0.57 -1.11 -16.49
C ASN A 359 -0.69 0.33 -17.02
N ARG A 360 -1.82 0.98 -16.77
CA ARG A 360 -2.05 2.39 -17.07
C ARG A 360 -2.00 3.20 -15.77
N PHE A 361 -1.01 4.05 -15.66
CA PHE A 361 -0.95 5.06 -14.59
C PHE A 361 -1.67 6.32 -15.02
N ALA A 362 -2.63 6.78 -14.23
CA ALA A 362 -3.23 8.09 -14.41
C ALA A 362 -2.44 9.13 -13.60
N SER A 363 -1.99 10.20 -14.23
CA SER A 363 -1.38 11.34 -13.55
C SER A 363 -2.48 12.24 -12.97
N VAL A 364 -2.40 12.54 -11.67
CA VAL A 364 -3.23 13.57 -11.03
C VAL A 364 -2.45 14.87 -11.06
N PRO A 365 -3.05 16.00 -11.52
CA PRO A 365 -2.37 17.28 -11.48
C PRO A 365 -2.19 17.75 -10.03
N ALA A 366 -0.99 18.25 -9.72
CA ALA A 366 -0.71 18.94 -8.46
C ALA A 366 -1.56 20.21 -8.37
N ALA A 367 -2.24 20.41 -7.25
CA ALA A 367 -2.88 21.64 -6.88
C ALA A 367 -1.88 22.58 -6.19
#